data_211953e11329c0b4bd8c23b1b9bdd77b
#
_entry.id   211953e11329c0b4bd8c23b1b9bdd77b
#
_cell.length_a   1.000
_cell.length_b   1.000
_cell.length_c   1.000
_cell.angle_alpha   90.00
_cell.angle_beta   90.00
_cell.angle_gamma   90.00
#
_symmetry.space_group_name_H-M   'P 1'
#
loop_
_entity.id
_entity.type
_entity.pdbx_description
1 polymer ?
#
loop_
_entity_poly.entity_id
_entity_poly.type
_entity_poly.pdbx_seq_one_letter_code
_entity_poly.pdbx_strand_id
1 'polypeptide(L)'
;MAAFSAEERALLLAVKGVGPTVIRRLEEAGISDFPTLAEQDAGVLSREIAARLGGTCWRNSPLARAALTGAITAARDALQT
;
A
#
# COMPACT_ATOMS: atom_id res chain seq x y z
N MET A 1 15.78 2.67 -7.42
CA MET A 1 14.38 2.24 -7.30
C MET A 1 13.53 3.43 -6.87
N ALA A 2 12.34 3.54 -7.43
CA ALA A 2 11.41 4.58 -7.03
C ALA A 2 10.87 4.30 -5.62
N ALA A 3 10.69 5.34 -4.84
CA ALA A 3 10.17 5.25 -3.48
C ALA A 3 9.21 6.42 -3.23
N PHE A 4 8.32 6.24 -2.26
CA PHE A 4 7.43 7.33 -1.84
C PHE A 4 8.25 8.51 -1.34
N SER A 5 7.74 9.73 -1.56
CA SER A 5 8.36 10.92 -1.01
C SER A 5 8.29 10.90 0.52
N ALA A 6 9.07 11.75 1.17
CA ALA A 6 9.06 11.83 2.62
C ALA A 6 7.68 12.18 3.17
N GLU A 7 6.96 13.08 2.50
CA GLU A 7 5.61 13.48 2.90
C GLU A 7 4.61 12.33 2.74
N GLU A 8 4.65 11.65 1.60
CA GLU A 8 3.78 10.51 1.34
C GLU A 8 4.04 9.40 2.33
N ARG A 9 5.31 9.11 2.59
CA ARG A 9 5.69 8.09 3.55
C ARG A 9 5.18 8.41 4.96
N ALA A 10 5.29 9.68 5.38
CA ALA A 10 4.81 10.11 6.68
C ALA A 10 3.30 9.94 6.80
N LEU A 11 2.55 10.29 5.74
CA LEU A 11 1.10 10.12 5.73
C LEU A 11 0.71 8.65 5.79
N LEU A 12 1.42 7.79 5.06
CA LEU A 12 1.17 6.35 5.09
C LEU A 12 1.44 5.76 6.46
N LEU A 13 2.51 6.18 7.12
CA LEU A 13 2.86 5.68 8.45
C LEU A 13 1.83 6.08 9.51
N ALA A 14 1.07 7.15 9.26
CA ALA A 14 0.00 7.57 10.15
C ALA A 14 -1.27 6.70 10.00
N VAL A 15 -1.36 5.90 8.94
CA VAL A 15 -2.50 5.02 8.73
C VAL A 15 -2.38 3.79 9.62
N LYS A 16 -3.46 3.47 10.34
CA LYS A 16 -3.46 2.30 11.22
C LYS A 16 -3.19 1.02 10.43
N GLY A 17 -2.24 0.25 10.91
CA GLY A 17 -1.85 -1.00 10.28
C GLY A 17 -0.79 -0.86 9.19
N VAL A 18 -0.45 0.36 8.78
CA VAL A 18 0.60 0.60 7.78
C VAL A 18 1.91 0.89 8.50
N GLY A 19 2.89 0.04 8.28
CA GLY A 19 4.24 0.21 8.81
C GLY A 19 5.25 0.23 7.67
N PRO A 20 6.56 0.33 8.00
CA PRO A 20 7.61 0.34 6.97
C PRO A 20 7.56 -0.87 6.04
N THR A 21 7.15 -2.02 6.55
CA THR A 21 7.05 -3.25 5.75
C THR A 21 5.98 -3.11 4.66
N VAL A 22 4.80 -2.56 5.00
CA VAL A 22 3.73 -2.37 4.03
C VAL A 22 4.18 -1.40 2.93
N ILE A 23 4.81 -0.31 3.31
CA ILE A 23 5.34 0.69 2.37
C ILE A 23 6.33 0.03 1.41
N ARG A 24 7.24 -0.77 1.95
CA ARG A 24 8.24 -1.48 1.15
C ARG A 24 7.58 -2.44 0.16
N ARG A 25 6.53 -3.17 0.58
CA ARG A 25 5.81 -4.07 -0.33
C ARG A 25 5.15 -3.32 -1.46
N LEU A 26 4.59 -2.15 -1.19
CA LEU A 26 4.02 -1.30 -2.22
C LEU A 26 5.08 -0.87 -3.22
N GLU A 27 6.21 -0.42 -2.74
CA GLU A 27 7.32 0.02 -3.61
C GLU A 27 7.83 -1.13 -4.47
N GLU A 28 7.95 -2.33 -3.90
CA GLU A 28 8.36 -3.53 -4.65
C GLU A 28 7.34 -3.91 -5.72
N ALA A 29 6.08 -3.58 -5.51
CA ALA A 29 5.02 -3.83 -6.50
C ALA A 29 4.94 -2.74 -7.57
N GLY A 30 5.85 -1.76 -7.53
CA GLY A 30 5.88 -0.68 -8.51
C GLY A 30 5.04 0.52 -8.15
N ILE A 31 4.57 0.61 -6.90
CA ILE A 31 3.75 1.72 -6.43
C ILE A 31 4.62 2.61 -5.53
N SER A 32 4.95 3.80 -6.03
CA SER A 32 5.85 4.70 -5.33
C SER A 32 5.32 6.12 -5.20
N ASP A 33 4.03 6.34 -5.52
CA ASP A 33 3.39 7.64 -5.36
C ASP A 33 1.89 7.47 -5.12
N PHE A 34 1.25 8.53 -4.64
CA PHE A 34 -0.18 8.52 -4.34
C PHE A 34 -1.07 8.42 -5.58
N PRO A 35 -0.78 9.09 -6.71
CA PRO A 35 -1.61 8.91 -7.90
C PRO A 35 -1.73 7.45 -8.33
N THR A 36 -0.64 6.71 -8.31
CA THR A 36 -0.64 5.29 -8.64
C THR A 36 -1.38 4.48 -7.57
N LEU A 37 -1.11 4.76 -6.30
CA LEU A 37 -1.74 4.04 -5.18
C LEU A 37 -3.25 4.24 -5.17
N ALA A 38 -3.71 5.46 -5.43
CA ALA A 38 -5.13 5.79 -5.42
C ALA A 38 -5.93 5.02 -6.47
N GLU A 39 -5.29 4.57 -7.53
CA GLU A 39 -5.92 3.80 -8.60
C GLU A 39 -6.05 2.31 -8.28
N GLN A 40 -5.44 1.84 -7.20
CA GLN A 40 -5.39 0.42 -6.90
C GLN A 40 -6.66 -0.08 -6.23
N ASP A 41 -6.94 -1.36 -6.44
CA ASP A 41 -7.95 -2.10 -5.68
C ASP A 41 -7.24 -2.95 -4.64
N ALA A 42 -7.68 -2.86 -3.37
CA ALA A 42 -7.00 -3.53 -2.27
C ALA A 42 -6.95 -5.05 -2.44
N GLY A 43 -8.01 -5.65 -2.96
CA GLY A 43 -8.05 -7.09 -3.18
C GLY A 43 -7.07 -7.54 -4.28
N VAL A 44 -7.04 -6.81 -5.38
CA VAL A 44 -6.12 -7.10 -6.49
C VAL A 44 -4.68 -6.87 -6.03
N LEU A 45 -4.42 -5.75 -5.36
CA LEU A 45 -3.08 -5.42 -4.89
C LEU A 45 -2.57 -6.45 -3.88
N SER A 46 -3.43 -6.91 -2.98
CA SER A 46 -3.09 -7.94 -2.01
C SER A 46 -2.64 -9.23 -2.71
N ARG A 47 -3.35 -9.62 -3.77
CA ARG A 47 -2.99 -10.82 -4.54
C ARG A 47 -1.68 -10.64 -5.29
N GLU A 48 -1.44 -9.46 -5.85
CA GLU A 48 -0.18 -9.18 -6.55
C GLU A 48 1.01 -9.24 -5.60
N ILE A 49 0.87 -8.66 -4.41
CA ILE A 49 1.94 -8.69 -3.41
C ILE A 49 2.19 -10.13 -2.95
N ALA A 50 1.13 -10.89 -2.70
CA ALA A 50 1.26 -12.30 -2.30
C ALA A 50 1.97 -13.12 -3.37
N ALA A 51 1.66 -12.88 -4.63
CA ALA A 51 2.31 -13.58 -5.74
C ALA A 51 3.82 -13.28 -5.78
N ARG A 52 4.21 -12.04 -5.52
CA ARG A 52 5.63 -11.65 -5.49
C ARG A 52 6.37 -12.28 -4.32
N LEU A 53 5.69 -12.48 -3.19
CA LEU A 53 6.28 -13.09 -2.01
C LEU A 53 6.31 -14.62 -2.08
N GLY A 54 5.63 -15.20 -3.06
CA GLY A 54 5.58 -16.63 -3.24
C GLY A 54 4.76 -17.39 -2.20
N GLY A 55 3.83 -16.68 -1.52
CA GLY A 55 3.02 -17.28 -0.47
C GLY A 55 1.60 -16.74 -0.46
N THR A 56 0.75 -17.34 0.38
CA THR A 56 -0.66 -16.96 0.49
C THR A 56 -0.98 -16.13 1.73
N CYS A 57 -0.01 -15.91 2.62
CA CYS A 57 -0.22 -15.22 3.89
C CYS A 57 -0.81 -13.82 3.71
N TRP A 58 -0.27 -13.05 2.76
CA TRP A 58 -0.76 -11.71 2.47
C TRP A 58 -2.19 -11.73 1.93
N ARG A 59 -2.46 -12.65 1.00
CA ARG A 59 -3.77 -12.73 0.36
C ARG A 59 -4.87 -13.07 1.37
N ASN A 60 -4.55 -13.89 2.36
CA ASN A 60 -5.51 -14.38 3.35
C ASN A 60 -5.48 -13.61 4.67
N SER A 61 -4.67 -12.56 4.77
CA SER A 61 -4.55 -11.77 6.00
C SER A 61 -5.53 -10.61 6.02
N PRO A 62 -6.52 -10.59 6.92
CA PRO A 62 -7.41 -9.44 7.07
C PRO A 62 -6.66 -8.16 7.46
N LEU A 63 -5.58 -8.28 8.23
CA LEU A 63 -4.78 -7.13 8.66
C LEU A 63 -4.05 -6.51 7.47
N ALA A 64 -3.48 -7.34 6.61
CA ALA A 64 -2.80 -6.85 5.42
C ALA A 64 -3.77 -6.15 4.48
N ARG A 65 -4.95 -6.73 4.27
CA ARG A 65 -5.98 -6.13 3.41
C ARG A 65 -6.46 -4.81 3.99
N ALA A 66 -6.69 -4.75 5.30
CA ALA A 66 -7.12 -3.51 5.95
C ALA A 66 -6.05 -2.42 5.83
N ALA A 67 -4.78 -2.78 5.97
CA ALA A 67 -3.67 -1.84 5.80
C ALA A 67 -3.63 -1.28 4.38
N LEU A 68 -3.78 -2.13 3.36
CA LEU A 68 -3.81 -1.70 1.97
C LEU A 68 -5.01 -0.80 1.68
N THR A 69 -6.19 -1.15 2.19
CA THR A 69 -7.39 -0.34 2.05
C THR A 69 -7.18 1.04 2.65
N GLY A 70 -6.61 1.10 3.86
CA GLY A 70 -6.31 2.36 4.53
C GLY A 70 -5.30 3.21 3.76
N ALA A 71 -4.26 2.56 3.23
CA ALA A 71 -3.25 3.26 2.43
C ALA A 71 -3.85 3.85 1.15
N ILE A 72 -4.69 3.10 0.45
CA ILE A 72 -5.35 3.55 -0.78
C ILE A 72 -6.30 4.72 -0.46
N THR A 73 -7.06 4.62 0.63
CA THR A 73 -7.95 5.68 1.07
C THR A 73 -7.18 6.96 1.40
N ALA A 74 -6.07 6.82 2.12
CA ALA A 74 -5.21 7.97 2.46
C ALA A 74 -4.68 8.65 1.20
N ALA A 75 -4.27 7.86 0.18
CA ALA A 75 -3.81 8.42 -1.08
C ALA A 75 -4.91 9.19 -1.79
N ARG A 76 -6.12 8.64 -1.85
CA ARG A 76 -7.25 9.30 -2.47
C ARG A 76 -7.61 10.60 -1.76
N ASP A 77 -7.64 10.58 -0.44
CA ASP A 77 -7.94 11.76 0.36
C ASP A 77 -6.90 12.86 0.14
N ALA A 78 -5.63 12.50 0.10
CA ALA A 78 -4.54 13.44 -0.12
C ALA A 78 -4.64 14.12 -1.50
N LEU A 79 -5.09 13.38 -2.52
CA LEU A 79 -5.24 13.91 -3.86
C LEU A 79 -6.47 14.81 -4.03
N GLN A 80 -7.42 14.75 -3.10
CA GLN A 80 -8.64 15.54 -3.15
C GLN A 80 -8.53 16.88 -2.43
N THR A 81 -7.45 17.12 -1.71
CA THR A 81 -7.26 18.37 -0.96
C THR A 81 -6.50 19.41 -1.76
#